data_ca8133f73a2e700022d7f9c74f00ae81
#
_entry.id   ca8133f73a2e700022d7f9c74f00ae81
#
_cell.length_a   1.000
_cell.length_b   1.000
_cell.length_c   1.000
_cell.angle_alpha   90.00
_cell.angle_beta   90.00
_cell.angle_gamma   90.00
#
_symmetry.space_group_name_H-M   'P 1'
#
loop_
_entity.id
_entity.type
_entity.pdbx_description
1 polymer ?
#
loop_
_entity_poly.entity_id
_entity_poly.type
_entity_poly.pdbx_seq_one_letter_code
_entity_poly.pdbx_strand_id
1 'polypeptide(L)'
;MATILVIDDEESIRNLLKEVLEKNNHRVIEAADGREGLILYQQNKVDLVLMDILMPGTDGLEATLQLTREYLDAKVIAMSGAQGDKNFLDVAKLFGARRVFEKPFDLDKLVKAVNEELAK
;
A
#
# COMPACT_ATOMS: atom_id res chain seq x y z
N MET A 1 8.87 6.21 14.61
CA MET A 1 7.49 5.75 14.41
C MET A 1 6.89 6.41 13.17
N ALA A 2 6.44 5.62 12.25
CA ALA A 2 5.85 6.12 11.00
C ALA A 2 4.34 5.85 10.97
N THR A 3 3.62 6.60 10.14
CA THR A 3 2.21 6.38 9.86
C THR A 3 2.07 5.71 8.51
N ILE A 4 1.45 4.54 8.50
CA ILE A 4 1.30 3.72 7.30
C ILE A 4 -0.19 3.61 6.98
N LEU A 5 -0.55 3.95 5.74
CA LEU A 5 -1.91 3.81 5.25
C LEU A 5 -2.02 2.49 4.49
N VAL A 6 -2.89 1.61 4.95
CA VAL A 6 -3.15 0.32 4.31
C VAL A 6 -4.47 0.39 3.56
N ILE A 7 -4.42 0.22 2.26
CA ILE A 7 -5.58 0.27 1.37
C ILE A 7 -5.79 -1.13 0.78
N ASP A 8 -6.83 -1.83 1.24
CA ASP A 8 -7.14 -3.18 0.81
C ASP A 8 -8.61 -3.45 1.10
N ASP A 9 -9.32 -4.05 0.17
CA ASP A 9 -10.74 -4.35 0.35
C ASP A 9 -11.01 -5.54 1.27
N GLU A 10 -9.98 -6.34 1.55
CA GLU A 10 -10.10 -7.49 2.45
C GLU A 10 -9.78 -7.11 3.88
N GLU A 11 -10.80 -7.14 4.74
CA GLU A 11 -10.63 -6.80 6.15
C GLU A 11 -9.59 -7.68 6.85
N SER A 12 -9.55 -8.98 6.50
CA SER A 12 -8.59 -9.91 7.09
C SER A 12 -7.14 -9.50 6.80
N ILE A 13 -6.88 -9.02 5.60
CA ILE A 13 -5.54 -8.55 5.23
C ILE A 13 -5.21 -7.26 5.98
N ARG A 14 -6.16 -6.32 6.04
CA ARG A 14 -5.94 -5.08 6.80
C ARG A 14 -5.62 -5.37 8.26
N ASN A 15 -6.38 -6.29 8.88
CA ASN A 15 -6.14 -6.66 10.28
C ASN A 15 -4.77 -7.29 10.49
N LEU A 16 -4.37 -8.16 9.59
CA LEU A 16 -3.06 -8.81 9.65
C LEU A 16 -1.93 -7.80 9.53
N LEU A 17 -2.02 -6.91 8.54
CA LEU A 17 -0.99 -5.89 8.32
C LEU A 17 -0.94 -4.90 9.47
N LYS A 18 -2.11 -4.51 9.99
CA LYS A 18 -2.16 -3.62 11.14
C LYS A 18 -1.43 -4.24 12.33
N GLU A 19 -1.72 -5.51 12.62
CA GLU A 19 -1.09 -6.19 13.75
C GLU A 19 0.42 -6.24 13.63
N VAL A 20 0.94 -6.64 12.46
CA VAL A 20 2.38 -6.80 12.29
C VAL A 20 3.10 -5.44 12.26
N LEU A 21 2.49 -4.43 11.65
CA LEU A 21 3.09 -3.11 11.56
C LEU A 21 3.07 -2.39 12.91
N GLU A 22 2.00 -2.55 13.68
CA GLU A 22 1.93 -1.96 15.02
C GLU A 22 2.96 -2.61 15.97
N LYS A 23 3.23 -3.88 15.81
CA LYS A 23 4.30 -4.55 16.55
C LYS A 23 5.68 -4.00 16.21
N ASN A 24 5.82 -3.39 15.05
CA ASN A 24 7.06 -2.75 14.61
C ASN A 24 7.04 -1.24 14.89
N ASN A 25 6.19 -0.80 15.81
CA ASN A 25 6.10 0.58 16.30
C ASN A 25 5.61 1.58 15.24
N HIS A 26 4.81 1.13 14.29
CA HIS A 26 4.19 2.01 13.31
C HIS A 26 2.72 2.23 13.65
N ARG A 27 2.21 3.40 13.30
CA ARG A 27 0.79 3.70 13.37
C ARG A 27 0.15 3.29 12.05
N VAL A 28 -1.03 2.66 12.10
CA VAL A 28 -1.71 2.19 10.90
C VAL A 28 -3.06 2.87 10.75
N ILE A 29 -3.32 3.39 9.55
CA ILE A 29 -4.61 3.91 9.12
C ILE A 29 -5.10 2.98 8.03
N GLU A 30 -6.39 2.64 8.04
CA GLU A 30 -6.97 1.68 7.11
C GLU A 30 -7.98 2.31 6.18
N ALA A 31 -7.98 1.86 4.93
CA ALA A 31 -8.98 2.21 3.94
C ALA A 31 -9.41 0.94 3.20
N ALA A 32 -10.69 0.85 2.87
CA ALA A 32 -11.24 -0.31 2.17
C ALA A 32 -11.20 -0.17 0.65
N ASP A 33 -10.95 1.01 0.13
CA ASP A 33 -10.81 1.24 -1.31
C ASP A 33 -9.89 2.43 -1.58
N GLY A 34 -9.57 2.62 -2.85
CA GLY A 34 -8.63 3.66 -3.25
C GLY A 34 -9.15 5.07 -3.01
N ARG A 35 -10.47 5.28 -3.16
CA ARG A 35 -11.06 6.59 -2.95
C ARG A 35 -10.94 7.03 -1.49
N GLU A 36 -11.32 6.14 -0.57
CA GLU A 36 -11.16 6.39 0.86
C GLU A 36 -9.69 6.61 1.20
N GLY A 37 -8.81 5.81 0.58
CA GLY A 37 -7.37 5.94 0.78
C GLY A 37 -6.83 7.30 0.38
N LEU A 38 -7.28 7.82 -0.77
CA LEU A 38 -6.85 9.15 -1.22
C LEU A 38 -7.30 10.25 -0.26
N ILE A 39 -8.54 10.13 0.24
CA ILE A 39 -9.06 11.09 1.22
C ILE A 39 -8.24 11.04 2.50
N LEU A 40 -7.97 9.84 3.01
CA LEU A 40 -7.19 9.67 4.24
C LEU A 40 -5.75 10.14 4.09
N TYR A 41 -5.16 9.92 2.92
CA TYR A 41 -3.82 10.41 2.63
C TYR A 41 -3.77 11.93 2.72
N GLN A 42 -4.77 12.58 2.17
CA GLN A 42 -4.85 14.04 2.17
C GLN A 42 -5.09 14.61 3.58
N GLN A 43 -5.85 13.91 4.40
CA GLN A 43 -6.24 14.37 5.74
C GLN A 43 -5.22 14.06 6.83
N ASN A 44 -4.26 13.20 6.56
CA ASN A 44 -3.30 12.75 7.55
C ASN A 44 -1.88 12.87 7.01
N LYS A 45 -0.92 12.95 7.91
CA LYS A 45 0.48 12.85 7.52
C LYS A 45 0.83 11.38 7.39
N VAL A 46 0.89 10.88 6.16
CA VAL A 46 1.19 9.48 5.87
C VAL A 46 2.62 9.37 5.37
N ASP A 47 3.36 8.43 5.94
CA ASP A 47 4.76 8.22 5.57
C ASP A 47 4.93 7.14 4.49
N LEU A 48 4.00 6.20 4.41
CA LEU A 48 4.06 5.13 3.42
C LEU A 48 2.66 4.55 3.20
N VAL A 49 2.38 4.12 1.98
CA VAL A 49 1.11 3.51 1.59
C VAL A 49 1.35 2.06 1.15
N LEU A 50 0.57 1.14 1.70
CA LEU A 50 0.45 -0.22 1.18
C LEU A 50 -0.84 -0.28 0.38
N MET A 51 -0.75 -0.48 -0.92
CA MET A 51 -1.89 -0.39 -1.85
C MET A 51 -2.18 -1.72 -2.52
N ASP A 52 -3.36 -2.27 -2.26
CA ASP A 52 -3.86 -3.40 -3.04
C ASP A 52 -4.29 -2.87 -4.41
N ILE A 53 -3.71 -3.40 -5.47
CA ILE A 53 -3.99 -2.92 -6.82
C ILE A 53 -5.14 -3.64 -7.51
N LEU A 54 -5.63 -4.74 -6.93
CA LEU A 54 -6.77 -5.48 -7.47
C LEU A 54 -7.94 -5.39 -6.50
N MET A 55 -8.75 -4.34 -6.62
CA MET A 55 -9.93 -4.12 -5.79
C MET A 55 -11.18 -3.91 -6.65
N PRO A 56 -12.32 -4.51 -6.27
CA PRO A 56 -13.57 -4.25 -7.00
C PRO A 56 -13.95 -2.78 -6.95
N GLY A 57 -14.39 -2.24 -8.05
CA GLY A 57 -14.96 -0.89 -8.12
C GLY A 57 -13.98 0.26 -8.11
N THR A 58 -12.87 0.15 -7.45
CA THR A 58 -11.83 1.18 -7.44
C THR A 58 -10.52 0.55 -7.87
N ASP A 59 -9.95 1.08 -8.93
CA ASP A 59 -8.70 0.56 -9.44
C ASP A 59 -7.53 1.07 -8.60
N GLY A 60 -6.85 0.14 -7.92
CA GLY A 60 -5.67 0.47 -7.12
C GLY A 60 -4.52 1.01 -7.96
N LEU A 61 -4.43 0.61 -9.23
CA LEU A 61 -3.45 1.18 -10.15
C LEU A 61 -3.72 2.66 -10.39
N GLU A 62 -4.98 3.01 -10.61
CA GLU A 62 -5.37 4.40 -10.82
C GLU A 62 -5.09 5.24 -9.57
N ALA A 63 -5.42 4.70 -8.40
CA ALA A 63 -5.14 5.39 -7.14
C ALA A 63 -3.63 5.59 -6.92
N THR A 64 -2.83 4.58 -7.27
CA THR A 64 -1.37 4.69 -7.20
C THR A 64 -0.86 5.82 -8.10
N LEU A 65 -1.33 5.86 -9.33
CA LEU A 65 -0.94 6.89 -10.28
C LEU A 65 -1.32 8.27 -9.77
N GLN A 66 -2.55 8.42 -9.26
CA GLN A 66 -3.02 9.69 -8.74
C GLN A 66 -2.18 10.15 -7.54
N LEU A 67 -1.88 9.26 -6.60
CA LEU A 67 -1.05 9.59 -5.45
C LEU A 67 0.34 10.06 -5.87
N THR A 68 0.98 9.32 -6.77
CA THR A 68 2.36 9.63 -7.15
C THR A 68 2.46 10.86 -8.04
N ARG A 69 1.39 11.22 -8.73
CA ARG A 69 1.34 12.46 -9.51
C ARG A 69 1.10 13.68 -8.65
N GLU A 70 0.20 13.57 -7.68
CA GLU A 70 -0.17 14.71 -6.82
C GLU A 70 0.84 14.93 -5.70
N TYR A 71 1.47 13.87 -5.23
CA TYR A 71 2.42 13.92 -4.12
C TYR A 71 3.72 13.27 -4.52
N LEU A 72 4.69 14.08 -4.93
CA LEU A 72 5.96 13.57 -5.44
C LEU A 72 6.74 12.76 -4.41
N ASP A 73 6.50 12.99 -3.14
CA ASP A 73 7.17 12.28 -2.05
C ASP A 73 6.43 11.02 -1.61
N ALA A 74 5.30 10.71 -2.23
CA ALA A 74 4.50 9.56 -1.83
C ALA A 74 5.29 8.26 -2.02
N LYS A 75 5.34 7.46 -0.97
CA LYS A 75 5.98 6.14 -0.99
C LYS A 75 4.89 5.09 -1.03
N VAL A 76 4.78 4.38 -2.15
CA VAL A 76 3.74 3.38 -2.34
C VAL A 76 4.39 2.01 -2.57
N ILE A 77 3.95 1.04 -1.81
CA ILE A 77 4.26 -0.37 -2.03
C ILE A 77 2.97 -1.03 -2.50
N ALA A 78 2.99 -1.61 -3.69
CA ALA A 78 1.81 -2.23 -4.27
C ALA A 78 1.72 -3.71 -3.90
N MET A 79 0.50 -4.18 -3.71
CA MET A 79 0.21 -5.59 -3.41
C MET A 79 -0.81 -6.10 -4.43
N SER A 80 -0.71 -7.35 -4.83
CA SER A 80 -1.65 -7.97 -5.75
C SER A 80 -2.00 -9.37 -5.29
N GLY A 81 -3.23 -9.80 -5.55
CA GLY A 81 -3.67 -11.15 -5.24
C GLY A 81 -2.90 -12.20 -6.03
N ALA A 82 -2.95 -13.46 -5.55
CA ALA A 82 -2.20 -14.57 -6.14
C ALA A 82 -2.58 -14.86 -7.59
N GLN A 83 -3.74 -14.41 -8.03
CA GLN A 83 -4.19 -14.55 -9.41
C GLN A 83 -3.94 -13.28 -10.22
N GLY A 84 -3.23 -12.33 -9.61
CA GLY A 84 -2.89 -11.10 -10.31
C GLY A 84 -1.97 -11.40 -11.48
N ASP A 85 -2.31 -10.83 -12.61
CA ASP A 85 -1.44 -10.87 -13.77
C ASP A 85 -0.13 -10.17 -13.40
N LYS A 86 1.01 -10.75 -13.75
CA LYS A 86 2.31 -10.10 -13.54
C LYS A 86 2.35 -8.71 -14.16
N ASN A 87 1.58 -8.51 -15.22
CA ASN A 87 1.49 -7.20 -15.87
C ASN A 87 0.96 -6.11 -14.94
N PHE A 88 0.08 -6.45 -14.00
CA PHE A 88 -0.42 -5.45 -13.04
C PHE A 88 0.68 -4.96 -12.12
N LEU A 89 1.58 -5.85 -11.70
CA LEU A 89 2.70 -5.46 -10.84
C LEU A 89 3.68 -4.57 -11.60
N ASP A 90 3.96 -4.90 -12.86
CA ASP A 90 4.84 -4.10 -13.70
C ASP A 90 4.23 -2.72 -13.94
N VAL A 91 2.92 -2.66 -14.20
CA VAL A 91 2.22 -1.38 -14.39
C VAL A 91 2.25 -0.56 -13.10
N ALA A 92 2.09 -1.21 -11.94
CA ALA A 92 2.16 -0.50 -10.66
C ALA A 92 3.51 0.20 -10.48
N LYS A 93 4.61 -0.45 -10.87
CA LYS A 93 5.93 0.19 -10.85
C LYS A 93 6.01 1.37 -11.80
N LEU A 94 5.47 1.22 -13.01
CA LEU A 94 5.42 2.32 -13.97
C LEU A 94 4.61 3.50 -13.43
N PHE A 95 3.59 3.23 -12.64
CA PHE A 95 2.74 4.26 -12.03
C PHE A 95 3.34 4.85 -10.76
N GLY A 96 4.53 4.43 -10.37
CA GLY A 96 5.27 5.04 -9.29
C GLY A 96 5.39 4.22 -8.02
N ALA A 97 4.86 2.99 -7.98
CA ALA A 97 5.07 2.12 -6.82
C ALA A 97 6.55 1.78 -6.70
N ARG A 98 7.09 1.90 -5.50
CA ARG A 98 8.51 1.65 -5.25
C ARG A 98 8.84 0.18 -5.18
N ARG A 99 7.89 -0.62 -4.69
CA ARG A 99 8.03 -2.07 -4.59
C ARG A 99 6.69 -2.72 -4.86
N VAL A 100 6.72 -3.99 -5.23
CA VAL A 100 5.51 -4.77 -5.49
C VAL A 100 5.63 -6.13 -4.81
N PHE A 101 4.49 -6.60 -4.26
CA PHE A 101 4.41 -7.90 -3.61
C PHE A 101 3.21 -8.67 -4.11
N GLU A 102 3.39 -9.97 -4.38
CA GLU A 102 2.28 -10.86 -4.69
C GLU A 102 1.74 -11.47 -3.40
N LYS A 103 0.42 -11.57 -3.29
CA LYS A 103 -0.22 -12.30 -2.20
C LYS A 103 -0.27 -13.79 -2.55
N PRO A 104 -0.08 -14.71 -1.61
CA PRO A 104 0.33 -14.47 -0.24
C PRO A 104 1.80 -14.05 -0.19
N PHE A 105 2.10 -13.04 0.61
CA PHE A 105 3.46 -12.55 0.74
C PHE A 105 4.07 -12.97 2.10
N ASP A 106 5.39 -12.96 2.14
CA ASP A 106 6.13 -13.19 3.37
C ASP A 106 6.08 -11.89 4.20
N LEU A 107 5.46 -11.95 5.38
CA LEU A 107 5.31 -10.78 6.24
C LEU A 107 6.64 -10.18 6.66
N ASP A 108 7.65 -11.02 6.93
CA ASP A 108 8.97 -10.52 7.34
C ASP A 108 9.60 -9.72 6.20
N LYS A 109 9.46 -10.19 4.97
CA LYS A 109 9.98 -9.48 3.81
C LYS A 109 9.23 -8.18 3.57
N LEU A 110 7.92 -8.18 3.79
CA LEU A 110 7.11 -6.97 3.64
C LEU A 110 7.51 -5.92 4.67
N VAL A 111 7.63 -6.31 5.93
CA VAL A 111 8.04 -5.40 7.01
C VAL A 111 9.43 -4.84 6.73
N LYS A 112 10.34 -5.69 6.29
CA LYS A 112 11.69 -5.24 5.93
C LYS A 112 11.65 -4.20 4.81
N ALA A 113 10.86 -4.44 3.78
CA ALA A 113 10.70 -3.50 2.67
C ALA A 113 10.11 -2.18 3.14
N VAL A 114 9.10 -2.23 4.01
CA VAL A 114 8.49 -1.03 4.60
C VAL A 114 9.56 -0.21 5.33
N ASN A 115 10.33 -0.85 6.19
CA ASN A 115 11.35 -0.15 6.97
C ASN A 115 12.46 0.41 6.08
N GLU A 116 12.83 -0.30 5.03
CA GLU A 116 13.83 0.17 4.08
C GLU A 116 13.36 1.40 3.31
N GLU A 117 12.10 1.42 2.88
CA GLU A 117 11.56 2.57 2.17
C GLU A 117 11.38 3.77 3.11
N LEU A 118 10.98 3.54 4.35
CA LEU A 118 10.86 4.61 5.33
C LEU A 118 12.20 5.27 5.66
N ALA A 119 13.30 4.53 5.54
CA ALA A 119 14.63 5.04 5.84
C ALA A 119 15.24 5.89 4.72
N LYS A 120 14.62 5.91 3.54
CA LYS A 120 15.14 6.67 2.39
C LYS A 120 14.75 8.12 2.41
#